data_d924904fbc14ac6eef8f7bfc0572088d
#
_entry.id   d924904fbc14ac6eef8f7bfc0572088d
#
_cell.length_a   1.000
_cell.length_b   1.000
_cell.length_c   1.000
_cell.angle_alpha   90.00
_cell.angle_beta   90.00
_cell.angle_gamma   90.00
#
_symmetry.space_group_name_H-M   'P 1'
#
loop_
_entity.id
_entity.type
_entity.pdbx_description
1 polymer ?
#
loop_
_entity_poly.entity_id
_entity_poly.type
_entity_poly.pdbx_seq_one_letter_code
_entity_poly.pdbx_strand_id
1 'polypeptide(L)'
;LITAYNIKKLLETRHSKDVYVSECKNGSTWFQNHLRLDGLAIARSWANPVVTGYEIKVSRSDFMADEKWHMYLTYCNIFYFVCPTGLIQPEELPENIGLLWVSKTGTRLYKKKKAAYQDKDIPSELYKYILISRAEIKEPSYYNENKYTIEFWEKWLKKKEYNQEFGHTVRGSIKRVIRDKLDKIERENRKLQNENEEYSIIKEMLNEAGINTTRNWGLKYDLKEKLEILKSKMPSGMEKNIDSCIDQLTRFKNSF
;
A
#
# COMPACT_ATOMS: atom_id res chain seq x y z
N LEU A 1 -9.14 -6.51 -23.49
CA LEU A 1 -7.70 -6.52 -23.79
C LEU A 1 -6.95 -7.02 -22.55
N ILE A 2 -6.07 -8.01 -22.69
CA ILE A 2 -5.24 -8.52 -21.59
C ILE A 2 -4.07 -7.55 -21.40
N THR A 3 -3.92 -7.03 -20.18
CA THR A 3 -2.85 -6.11 -19.81
C THR A 3 -1.78 -6.79 -18.98
N ALA A 4 -0.57 -6.24 -18.91
CA ALA A 4 0.49 -6.72 -18.03
C ALA A 4 0.03 -6.77 -16.55
N TYR A 5 -0.79 -5.80 -16.13
CA TYR A 5 -1.37 -5.76 -14.79
C TYR A 5 -2.25 -6.99 -14.48
N ASN A 6 -3.12 -7.39 -15.43
CA ASN A 6 -3.94 -8.59 -15.27
C ASN A 6 -3.08 -9.85 -15.11
N ILE A 7 -1.99 -9.94 -15.90
CA ILE A 7 -1.05 -11.06 -15.85
C ILE A 7 -0.33 -11.10 -14.50
N LYS A 8 0.13 -9.96 -13.98
CA LYS A 8 0.78 -9.87 -12.66
C LYS A 8 -0.13 -10.37 -11.54
N LYS A 9 -1.42 -10.02 -11.56
CA LYS A 9 -2.40 -10.53 -10.59
C LYS A 9 -2.60 -12.06 -10.68
N LEU A 10 -2.60 -12.62 -11.88
CA LEU A 10 -2.70 -14.07 -12.06
C LEU A 10 -1.45 -14.79 -11.52
N LEU A 11 -0.27 -14.21 -11.71
CA LEU A 11 0.97 -14.75 -11.15
C LEU A 11 0.98 -14.65 -9.61
N GLU A 12 0.55 -13.53 -9.05
CA GLU A 12 0.39 -13.36 -7.59
C GLU A 12 -0.55 -14.42 -7.01
N THR A 13 -1.70 -14.64 -7.63
CA THR A 13 -2.65 -15.69 -7.22
C THR A 13 -2.04 -17.08 -7.32
N ARG A 14 -1.29 -17.36 -8.41
CA ARG A 14 -0.59 -18.62 -8.62
C ARG A 14 0.42 -18.92 -7.53
N HIS A 15 1.10 -17.87 -7.03
CA HIS A 15 2.16 -17.93 -6.03
C HIS A 15 1.69 -17.46 -4.64
N SER A 16 0.39 -17.59 -4.33
CA SER A 16 -0.17 -17.20 -3.03
C SER A 16 0.47 -17.89 -1.82
N LYS A 17 1.10 -19.04 -2.02
CA LYS A 17 1.82 -19.81 -0.99
C LYS A 17 3.34 -19.60 -1.02
N ASP A 18 3.87 -18.89 -2.01
CA ASP A 18 5.29 -18.62 -2.21
C ASP A 18 5.63 -17.18 -1.81
N VAL A 19 6.91 -16.82 -1.86
CA VAL A 19 7.31 -15.41 -1.84
C VAL A 19 7.24 -14.90 -3.27
N TYR A 20 6.24 -14.08 -3.59
CA TYR A 20 6.10 -13.48 -4.93
C TYR A 20 6.42 -11.99 -4.89
N VAL A 21 7.28 -11.55 -5.81
CA VAL A 21 7.72 -10.16 -5.94
C VAL A 21 7.48 -9.70 -7.38
N SER A 22 6.54 -8.76 -7.56
CA SER A 22 6.33 -8.08 -8.85
C SER A 22 7.38 -7.01 -9.05
N GLU A 23 7.83 -6.79 -10.30
CA GLU A 23 8.84 -5.79 -10.65
C GLU A 23 10.13 -5.97 -9.79
N CYS A 24 10.63 -7.19 -9.72
CA CYS A 24 11.77 -7.53 -8.87
C CYS A 24 13.08 -7.07 -9.50
N LYS A 25 13.81 -6.19 -8.81
CA LYS A 25 15.14 -5.78 -9.22
C LYS A 25 16.18 -6.81 -8.77
N ASN A 26 17.29 -6.88 -9.51
CA ASN A 26 18.39 -7.79 -9.22
C ASN A 26 19.30 -7.34 -8.07
N GLY A 27 19.12 -6.13 -7.55
CA GLY A 27 19.93 -5.56 -6.49
C GLY A 27 19.66 -4.08 -6.24
N SER A 28 20.62 -3.39 -5.62
CA SER A 28 20.49 -1.96 -5.34
C SER A 28 20.56 -1.11 -6.61
N THR A 29 19.99 0.10 -6.56
CA THR A 29 19.95 1.06 -7.68
C THR A 29 21.35 1.56 -8.13
N TRP A 30 22.39 1.32 -7.34
CA TRP A 30 23.76 1.74 -7.63
C TRP A 30 24.55 0.71 -8.44
N PHE A 31 23.94 -0.45 -8.76
CA PHE A 31 24.56 -1.47 -9.61
C PHE A 31 24.52 -1.04 -11.08
N GLN A 32 25.63 -1.20 -11.81
CA GLN A 32 25.75 -0.76 -13.22
C GLN A 32 24.79 -1.46 -14.19
N ASN A 33 24.30 -2.64 -13.85
CA ASN A 33 23.35 -3.41 -14.67
C ASN A 33 22.03 -3.61 -13.94
N HIS A 34 21.16 -2.59 -13.98
CA HIS A 34 19.82 -2.69 -13.44
C HIS A 34 18.93 -3.60 -14.29
N LEU A 35 18.72 -4.79 -13.78
CA LEU A 35 17.73 -5.71 -14.31
C LEU A 35 16.48 -5.68 -13.43
N ARG A 36 15.32 -5.76 -14.06
CA ARG A 36 14.04 -5.80 -13.39
C ARG A 36 13.16 -6.84 -14.07
N LEU A 37 12.96 -7.96 -13.38
CA LEU A 37 12.02 -9.00 -13.79
C LEU A 37 10.60 -8.53 -13.52
N ASP A 38 9.67 -8.80 -14.43
CA ASP A 38 8.25 -8.47 -14.25
C ASP A 38 7.62 -9.22 -13.07
N GLY A 39 8.09 -10.43 -12.80
CA GLY A 39 7.73 -11.21 -11.62
C GLY A 39 8.83 -12.18 -11.21
N LEU A 40 8.96 -12.39 -9.91
CA LEU A 40 9.85 -13.40 -9.35
C LEU A 40 9.11 -14.13 -8.23
N ALA A 41 9.21 -15.45 -8.22
CA ALA A 41 8.64 -16.27 -7.17
C ALA A 41 9.70 -17.17 -6.54
N ILE A 42 9.73 -17.25 -5.20
CA ILE A 42 10.59 -18.16 -4.45
C ILE A 42 9.70 -19.16 -3.72
N ALA A 43 9.86 -20.44 -4.03
CA ALA A 43 9.14 -21.50 -3.34
C ALA A 43 9.49 -21.52 -1.84
N ARG A 44 8.47 -21.54 -0.97
CA ARG A 44 8.67 -21.65 0.49
C ARG A 44 9.03 -23.08 0.87
N SER A 45 10.22 -23.50 0.48
CA SER A 45 10.79 -24.81 0.80
C SER A 45 12.23 -24.67 1.27
N TRP A 46 12.52 -25.20 2.46
CA TRP A 46 13.90 -25.22 2.95
C TRP A 46 14.80 -26.19 2.17
N ALA A 47 14.23 -27.31 1.72
CA ALA A 47 14.98 -28.32 1.00
C ALA A 47 15.23 -27.95 -0.47
N ASN A 48 14.28 -27.24 -1.10
CA ASN A 48 14.36 -26.87 -2.52
C ASN A 48 13.76 -25.48 -2.74
N PRO A 49 14.46 -24.39 -2.40
CA PRO A 49 13.99 -23.02 -2.57
C PRO A 49 14.11 -22.58 -4.04
N VAL A 50 13.28 -23.15 -4.91
CA VAL A 50 13.32 -22.87 -6.35
C VAL A 50 12.92 -21.42 -6.62
N VAL A 51 13.76 -20.68 -7.32
CA VAL A 51 13.48 -19.32 -7.79
C VAL A 51 12.98 -19.37 -9.23
N THR A 52 11.77 -18.85 -9.46
CA THR A 52 11.15 -18.77 -10.78
C THR A 52 11.04 -17.33 -11.23
N GLY A 53 11.64 -16.99 -12.37
CA GLY A 53 11.55 -15.68 -13.02
C GLY A 53 10.44 -15.66 -14.08
N TYR A 54 9.81 -14.50 -14.23
CA TYR A 54 8.75 -14.23 -15.20
C TYR A 54 9.02 -12.95 -15.95
N GLU A 55 8.86 -13.03 -17.29
CA GLU A 55 8.84 -11.88 -18.20
C GLU A 55 7.49 -11.85 -18.92
N ILE A 56 6.81 -10.71 -18.87
CA ILE A 56 5.45 -10.54 -19.38
C ILE A 56 5.50 -9.82 -20.72
N LYS A 57 4.95 -10.44 -21.76
CA LYS A 57 4.83 -9.84 -23.09
C LYS A 57 3.37 -9.73 -23.49
N VAL A 58 2.91 -8.50 -23.75
CA VAL A 58 1.53 -8.23 -24.18
C VAL A 58 1.43 -7.83 -25.65
N SER A 59 2.55 -7.60 -26.32
CA SER A 59 2.62 -7.35 -27.75
C SER A 59 3.75 -8.15 -28.42
N ARG A 60 3.55 -8.45 -29.70
CA ARG A 60 4.54 -9.18 -30.51
C ARG A 60 5.83 -8.37 -30.72
N SER A 61 5.69 -7.08 -30.94
CA SER A 61 6.83 -6.17 -31.13
C SER A 61 7.71 -6.08 -29.89
N ASP A 62 7.11 -6.06 -28.70
CA ASP A 62 7.85 -6.05 -27.43
C ASP A 62 8.63 -7.36 -27.21
N PHE A 63 8.03 -8.50 -27.58
CA PHE A 63 8.75 -9.78 -27.52
C PHE A 63 9.96 -9.82 -28.47
N MET A 64 9.78 -9.38 -29.72
CA MET A 64 10.85 -9.40 -30.73
C MET A 64 11.98 -8.41 -30.45
N ALA A 65 11.70 -7.31 -29.75
CA ALA A 65 12.69 -6.28 -29.41
C ALA A 65 13.44 -6.58 -28.09
N ASP A 66 13.04 -7.62 -27.34
CA ASP A 66 13.65 -7.91 -26.06
C ASP A 66 14.91 -8.77 -26.19
N GLU A 67 16.06 -8.11 -26.11
CA GLU A 67 17.36 -8.77 -26.08
C GLU A 67 17.89 -9.00 -24.66
N LYS A 68 17.20 -8.50 -23.63
CA LYS A 68 17.71 -8.49 -22.25
C LYS A 68 17.31 -9.71 -21.42
N TRP A 69 16.32 -10.46 -21.81
CA TRP A 69 15.77 -11.56 -21.02
C TRP A 69 16.81 -12.64 -20.64
N HIS A 70 17.88 -12.82 -21.47
CA HIS A 70 18.98 -13.76 -21.16
C HIS A 70 19.69 -13.43 -19.85
N MET A 71 19.80 -12.13 -19.51
CA MET A 71 20.45 -11.69 -18.28
C MET A 71 19.65 -12.06 -17.04
N TYR A 72 18.33 -12.21 -17.17
CA TYR A 72 17.46 -12.62 -16.07
C TYR A 72 17.70 -14.05 -15.61
N LEU A 73 18.23 -14.90 -16.52
CA LEU A 73 18.51 -16.30 -16.21
C LEU A 73 19.52 -16.46 -15.08
N THR A 74 20.37 -15.48 -14.82
CA THR A 74 21.32 -15.51 -13.70
C THR A 74 20.59 -15.49 -12.34
N TYR A 75 19.38 -14.95 -12.29
CA TYR A 75 18.64 -14.68 -11.06
C TYR A 75 17.50 -15.65 -10.78
N CYS A 76 17.37 -16.72 -11.59
CA CYS A 76 16.31 -17.72 -11.39
C CYS A 76 16.74 -19.12 -11.82
N ASN A 77 16.22 -20.15 -11.15
CA ASN A 77 16.42 -21.55 -11.53
C ASN A 77 15.49 -21.96 -12.68
N ILE A 78 14.34 -21.31 -12.80
CA ILE A 78 13.32 -21.56 -13.81
C ILE A 78 12.86 -20.23 -14.38
N PHE A 79 12.72 -20.14 -15.70
CA PHE A 79 12.28 -18.90 -16.34
C PHE A 79 11.13 -19.14 -17.30
N TYR A 80 10.12 -18.27 -17.23
CA TYR A 80 8.94 -18.32 -18.08
C TYR A 80 8.66 -16.98 -18.76
N PHE A 81 8.40 -17.02 -20.05
CA PHE A 81 7.60 -15.96 -20.69
C PHE A 81 6.14 -16.17 -20.39
N VAL A 82 5.41 -15.07 -20.16
CA VAL A 82 3.97 -15.05 -19.91
C VAL A 82 3.30 -14.09 -20.87
N CYS A 83 2.38 -14.58 -21.69
CA CYS A 83 1.75 -13.77 -22.72
C CYS A 83 0.28 -14.18 -22.98
N PRO A 84 -0.51 -13.35 -23.65
CA PRO A 84 -1.81 -13.75 -24.19
C PRO A 84 -1.68 -14.98 -25.10
N THR A 85 -2.71 -15.81 -25.12
CA THR A 85 -2.76 -17.02 -25.95
C THR A 85 -2.40 -16.73 -27.40
N GLY A 86 -1.41 -17.44 -27.94
CA GLY A 86 -0.99 -17.37 -29.34
C GLY A 86 0.00 -16.24 -29.69
N LEU A 87 0.37 -15.37 -28.73
CA LEU A 87 1.28 -14.26 -28.99
C LEU A 87 2.72 -14.76 -29.24
N ILE A 88 3.19 -15.71 -28.44
CA ILE A 88 4.48 -16.39 -28.58
C ILE A 88 4.21 -17.88 -28.77
N GLN A 89 4.90 -18.53 -29.73
CA GLN A 89 4.78 -19.96 -29.94
C GLN A 89 5.87 -20.71 -29.18
N PRO A 90 5.62 -21.94 -28.69
CA PRO A 90 6.59 -22.73 -27.95
C PRO A 90 7.91 -22.97 -28.69
N GLU A 91 7.83 -23.06 -30.02
CA GLU A 91 8.95 -23.35 -30.93
C GLU A 91 9.91 -22.15 -31.08
N GLU A 92 9.43 -20.95 -30.76
CA GLU A 92 10.23 -19.73 -30.83
C GLU A 92 11.18 -19.55 -29.64
N LEU A 93 10.98 -20.35 -28.59
CA LEU A 93 11.76 -20.26 -27.35
C LEU A 93 12.79 -21.38 -27.27
N PRO A 94 14.00 -21.12 -26.73
CA PRO A 94 14.97 -22.15 -26.41
C PRO A 94 14.41 -23.24 -25.50
N GLU A 95 14.97 -24.44 -25.55
CA GLU A 95 14.45 -25.61 -24.83
C GLU A 95 14.33 -25.40 -23.31
N ASN A 96 15.25 -24.64 -22.73
CA ASN A 96 15.29 -24.36 -21.30
C ASN A 96 14.29 -23.30 -20.83
N ILE A 97 13.64 -22.58 -21.77
CA ILE A 97 12.72 -21.49 -21.46
C ILE A 97 11.29 -21.98 -21.55
N GLY A 98 10.51 -21.68 -20.51
CA GLY A 98 9.10 -22.03 -20.46
C GLY A 98 8.16 -20.96 -21.02
N LEU A 99 6.92 -21.39 -21.29
CA LEU A 99 5.87 -20.52 -21.79
C LEU A 99 4.57 -20.73 -21.03
N LEU A 100 4.01 -19.64 -20.52
CA LEU A 100 2.66 -19.60 -19.98
C LEU A 100 1.78 -18.73 -20.88
N TRP A 101 0.65 -19.26 -21.28
CA TRP A 101 -0.39 -18.50 -21.95
C TRP A 101 -1.50 -18.09 -20.99
N VAL A 102 -1.96 -16.86 -21.14
CA VAL A 102 -3.16 -16.35 -20.47
C VAL A 102 -4.37 -16.64 -21.34
N SER A 103 -5.44 -17.16 -20.74
CA SER A 103 -6.72 -17.41 -21.44
C SER A 103 -7.23 -16.11 -22.11
N LYS A 104 -8.02 -16.25 -23.18
CA LYS A 104 -8.66 -15.12 -23.85
C LYS A 104 -9.51 -14.24 -22.92
N THR A 105 -10.04 -14.84 -21.85
CA THR A 105 -10.82 -14.15 -20.80
C THR A 105 -9.93 -13.45 -19.77
N GLY A 106 -8.61 -13.65 -19.78
CA GLY A 106 -7.70 -13.06 -18.80
C GLY A 106 -7.78 -13.67 -17.40
N THR A 107 -8.37 -14.87 -17.23
CA THR A 107 -8.67 -15.46 -15.91
C THR A 107 -7.81 -16.66 -15.53
N ARG A 108 -7.10 -17.27 -16.48
CA ARG A 108 -6.34 -18.51 -16.26
C ARG A 108 -4.99 -18.49 -16.96
N LEU A 109 -4.01 -19.19 -16.35
CA LEU A 109 -2.68 -19.44 -16.92
C LEU A 109 -2.57 -20.90 -17.36
N TYR A 110 -2.15 -21.12 -18.60
CA TYR A 110 -1.90 -22.43 -19.18
C TYR A 110 -0.41 -22.62 -19.46
N LYS A 111 0.19 -23.70 -18.94
CA LYS A 111 1.56 -24.08 -19.26
C LYS A 111 1.62 -24.68 -20.66
N LYS A 112 2.19 -23.98 -21.61
CA LYS A 112 2.38 -24.42 -23.00
C LYS A 112 3.72 -25.08 -23.22
N LYS A 113 4.77 -24.57 -22.58
CA LYS A 113 6.10 -25.18 -22.59
C LYS A 113 6.62 -25.21 -21.17
N LYS A 114 7.15 -26.35 -20.75
CA LYS A 114 7.81 -26.51 -19.44
C LYS A 114 9.20 -25.92 -19.52
N ALA A 115 9.57 -25.04 -18.60
CA ALA A 115 10.94 -24.61 -18.45
C ALA A 115 11.80 -25.73 -17.85
N ALA A 116 13.05 -25.81 -18.25
CA ALA A 116 14.02 -26.68 -17.60
C ALA A 116 14.52 -26.04 -16.30
N TYR A 117 14.71 -26.88 -15.29
CA TYR A 117 15.37 -26.45 -14.06
C TYR A 117 16.88 -26.32 -14.30
N GLN A 118 17.44 -25.22 -13.84
CA GLN A 118 18.87 -24.97 -13.85
C GLN A 118 19.40 -24.98 -12.43
N ASP A 119 20.27 -25.94 -12.14
CA ASP A 119 20.94 -26.04 -10.85
C ASP A 119 22.07 -25.03 -10.81
N LYS A 120 21.84 -23.94 -10.07
CA LYS A 120 22.79 -22.84 -9.88
C LYS A 120 22.47 -22.04 -8.65
N ASP A 121 23.48 -21.43 -8.09
CA ASP A 121 23.35 -20.50 -6.98
C ASP A 121 22.75 -19.17 -7.46
N ILE A 122 21.75 -18.70 -6.76
CA ILE A 122 21.17 -17.39 -7.00
C ILE A 122 21.97 -16.33 -6.23
N PRO A 123 22.34 -15.20 -6.88
CA PRO A 123 23.12 -14.15 -6.23
C PRO A 123 22.47 -13.62 -4.96
N SER A 124 23.23 -13.51 -3.87
CA SER A 124 22.76 -13.09 -2.56
C SER A 124 22.18 -11.66 -2.57
N GLU A 125 22.61 -10.82 -3.50
CA GLU A 125 22.13 -9.45 -3.71
C GLU A 125 20.63 -9.39 -4.04
N LEU A 126 20.12 -10.41 -4.74
CA LEU A 126 18.69 -10.55 -5.00
C LEU A 126 17.90 -10.73 -3.70
N TYR A 127 18.36 -11.63 -2.83
CA TYR A 127 17.72 -11.88 -1.54
C TYR A 127 17.82 -10.67 -0.61
N LYS A 128 18.97 -9.98 -0.60
CA LYS A 128 19.15 -8.72 0.14
C LYS A 128 18.17 -7.65 -0.33
N TYR A 129 18.00 -7.51 -1.66
CA TYR A 129 17.04 -6.58 -2.22
C TYR A 129 15.61 -6.90 -1.78
N ILE A 130 15.21 -8.17 -1.86
CA ILE A 130 13.86 -8.60 -1.45
C ILE A 130 13.63 -8.31 0.03
N LEU A 131 14.58 -8.69 0.89
CA LEU A 131 14.47 -8.50 2.35
C LEU A 131 14.42 -7.01 2.75
N ILE A 132 15.26 -6.18 2.12
CA ILE A 132 15.39 -4.77 2.52
C ILE A 132 14.29 -3.90 1.89
N SER A 133 13.91 -4.20 0.64
CA SER A 133 13.09 -3.29 -0.16
C SER A 133 11.65 -3.78 -0.38
N ARG A 134 11.36 -5.07 -0.18
CA ARG A 134 10.07 -5.68 -0.53
C ARG A 134 9.43 -6.50 0.57
N ALA A 135 10.22 -7.05 1.51
CA ALA A 135 9.65 -7.84 2.59
C ALA A 135 9.00 -6.92 3.63
N GLU A 136 7.71 -7.03 3.77
CA GLU A 136 7.02 -6.66 5.00
C GLU A 136 7.12 -7.85 5.95
N ILE A 137 7.85 -7.70 7.04
CA ILE A 137 7.89 -8.72 8.09
C ILE A 137 6.57 -8.59 8.86
N LYS A 138 5.56 -9.29 8.35
CA LYS A 138 4.32 -9.49 9.10
C LYS A 138 4.58 -10.63 10.08
N GLU A 139 4.43 -10.33 11.37
CA GLU A 139 4.37 -11.40 12.35
C GLU A 139 3.19 -12.33 12.02
N PRO A 140 3.31 -13.65 12.24
CA PRO A 140 2.20 -14.57 12.01
C PRO A 140 0.99 -14.10 12.80
N SER A 141 -0.18 -14.09 12.16
CA SER A 141 -1.47 -13.66 12.73
C SER A 141 -2.00 -14.54 13.89
N TYR A 142 -1.13 -15.30 14.55
CA TYR A 142 -1.45 -16.01 15.79
C TYR A 142 -1.72 -15.08 16.97
N TYR A 143 -1.41 -13.80 16.82
CA TYR A 143 -1.62 -12.81 17.85
C TYR A 143 -2.79 -11.92 17.43
N ASN A 144 -3.88 -12.00 18.20
CA ASN A 144 -5.03 -11.13 18.11
C ASN A 144 -4.58 -9.67 17.95
N GLU A 145 -5.03 -9.01 16.88
CA GLU A 145 -4.69 -7.62 16.54
C GLU A 145 -4.94 -6.62 17.67
N ASN A 146 -5.74 -7.01 18.68
CA ASN A 146 -6.08 -6.20 19.85
C ASN A 146 -5.09 -6.32 21.04
N LYS A 147 -4.00 -7.08 20.93
CA LYS A 147 -3.05 -7.29 22.06
C LYS A 147 -1.76 -6.48 21.98
N TYR A 148 -1.49 -5.81 20.88
CA TYR A 148 -0.24 -5.04 20.71
C TYR A 148 -0.46 -3.57 21.03
N THR A 149 -0.60 -3.27 22.31
CA THR A 149 -0.51 -1.91 22.81
C THR A 149 0.93 -1.40 22.66
N ILE A 150 1.09 -0.07 22.65
CA ILE A 150 2.40 0.61 22.69
C ILE A 150 3.30 0.01 23.77
N GLU A 151 2.73 -0.37 24.91
CA GLU A 151 3.42 -1.03 26.03
C GLU A 151 4.04 -2.40 25.67
N PHE A 152 3.39 -3.17 24.79
CA PHE A 152 3.95 -4.43 24.29
C PHE A 152 5.21 -4.17 23.45
N TRP A 153 5.15 -3.22 22.52
CA TRP A 153 6.30 -2.87 21.68
C TRP A 153 7.44 -2.27 22.51
N GLU A 154 7.14 -1.48 23.52
CA GLU A 154 8.15 -0.98 24.46
C GLU A 154 8.81 -2.11 25.25
N LYS A 155 8.04 -3.05 25.77
CA LYS A 155 8.57 -4.24 26.49
C LYS A 155 9.36 -5.15 25.56
N TRP A 156 8.88 -5.35 24.32
CA TRP A 156 9.58 -6.15 23.33
C TRP A 156 10.90 -5.51 22.91
N LEU A 157 10.92 -4.21 22.67
CA LEU A 157 12.14 -3.44 22.38
C LEU A 157 13.12 -3.47 23.56
N LYS A 158 12.64 -3.36 24.81
CA LYS A 158 13.47 -3.48 26.01
C LYS A 158 14.06 -4.89 26.16
N LYS A 159 13.31 -5.93 25.83
CA LYS A 159 13.77 -7.33 25.94
C LYS A 159 14.82 -7.71 24.89
N LYS A 160 14.89 -7.00 23.78
CA LYS A 160 15.89 -7.18 22.69
C LYS A 160 17.18 -6.39 22.93
N GLU A 161 17.32 -5.70 24.06
CA GLU A 161 18.49 -4.85 24.39
C GLU A 161 19.83 -5.57 24.51
N TYR A 162 19.85 -6.90 24.53
CA TYR A 162 21.02 -7.66 24.98
C TYR A 162 21.96 -8.20 23.89
N ASN A 163 21.80 -7.92 22.60
CA ASN A 163 22.75 -8.41 21.60
C ASN A 163 23.08 -7.42 20.48
N GLN A 164 24.31 -6.90 20.56
CA GLN A 164 25.27 -6.47 19.54
C GLN A 164 25.10 -5.11 18.82
N GLU A 165 26.24 -4.45 18.61
CA GLU A 165 26.49 -3.09 18.06
C GLU A 165 25.73 -2.74 16.77
N PHE A 166 25.38 -3.69 15.91
CA PHE A 166 24.57 -3.46 14.72
C PHE A 166 23.11 -3.09 15.06
N GLY A 167 22.60 -3.61 16.18
CA GLY A 167 21.26 -3.31 16.68
C GLY A 167 21.08 -1.86 17.15
N HIS A 168 22.12 -1.20 17.64
CA HIS A 168 22.01 0.13 18.26
C HIS A 168 21.66 1.26 17.27
N THR A 169 22.31 1.33 16.11
CA THR A 169 22.10 2.40 15.14
C THR A 169 20.77 2.25 14.39
N VAL A 170 20.46 1.03 13.94
CA VAL A 170 19.18 0.71 13.28
C VAL A 170 18.02 0.88 14.24
N ARG A 171 18.18 0.44 15.48
CA ARG A 171 17.22 0.57 16.57
C ARG A 171 16.93 2.02 16.94
N GLY A 172 17.97 2.87 17.05
CA GLY A 172 17.82 4.30 17.31
C GLY A 172 17.02 5.00 16.22
N SER A 173 17.28 4.67 14.96
CA SER A 173 16.57 5.22 13.82
C SER A 173 15.12 4.73 13.73
N ILE A 174 14.86 3.44 13.95
CA ILE A 174 13.51 2.88 13.97
C ILE A 174 12.71 3.45 15.16
N LYS A 175 13.32 3.52 16.36
CA LYS A 175 12.68 4.07 17.56
C LYS A 175 12.28 5.54 17.36
N ARG A 176 13.11 6.34 16.68
CA ARG A 176 12.82 7.73 16.35
C ARG A 176 11.66 7.83 15.34
N VAL A 177 11.70 7.08 14.24
CA VAL A 177 10.66 7.10 13.20
C VAL A 177 9.30 6.65 13.76
N ILE A 178 9.28 5.61 14.60
CA ILE A 178 8.06 5.15 15.26
C ILE A 178 7.53 6.22 16.22
N ARG A 179 8.40 6.82 17.04
CA ARG A 179 8.00 7.89 17.97
C ARG A 179 7.42 9.10 17.23
N ASP A 180 8.11 9.58 16.19
CA ASP A 180 7.66 10.72 15.39
C ASP A 180 6.29 10.46 14.73
N LYS A 181 6.05 9.21 14.26
CA LYS A 181 4.74 8.82 13.71
C LYS A 181 3.66 8.74 14.79
N LEU A 182 3.97 8.18 15.95
CA LEU A 182 3.03 8.12 17.08
C LEU A 182 2.66 9.50 17.59
N ASP A 183 3.64 10.39 17.77
CA ASP A 183 3.41 11.78 18.20
C ASP A 183 2.57 12.56 17.17
N LYS A 184 2.70 12.23 15.89
CA LYS A 184 1.86 12.81 14.83
C LYS A 184 0.43 12.31 14.93
N ILE A 185 0.25 11.00 15.05
CA ILE A 185 -1.09 10.36 15.17
C ILE A 185 -1.79 10.84 16.44
N GLU A 186 -1.09 10.95 17.57
CA GLU A 186 -1.68 11.45 18.80
C GLU A 186 -2.11 12.91 18.69
N ARG A 187 -1.33 13.76 18.00
CA ARG A 187 -1.72 15.17 17.74
C ARG A 187 -2.95 15.25 16.83
N GLU A 188 -2.98 14.45 15.77
CA GLU A 188 -4.15 14.35 14.88
C GLU A 188 -5.38 13.84 15.61
N ASN A 189 -5.25 12.81 16.45
CA ASN A 189 -6.34 12.29 17.26
C ASN A 189 -6.87 13.32 18.26
N ARG A 190 -6.01 14.04 18.97
CA ARG A 190 -6.46 15.12 19.87
C ARG A 190 -7.19 16.23 19.12
N LYS A 191 -6.69 16.61 17.93
CA LYS A 191 -7.38 17.58 17.09
C LYS A 191 -8.75 17.11 16.67
N LEU A 192 -8.87 15.87 16.21
CA LEU A 192 -10.15 15.27 15.83
C LEU A 192 -11.10 15.09 17.01
N GLN A 193 -10.60 14.81 18.21
CA GLN A 193 -11.42 14.75 19.42
C GLN A 193 -12.00 16.13 19.76
N ASN A 194 -11.17 17.19 19.75
CA ASN A 194 -11.65 18.54 19.98
C ASN A 194 -12.69 18.97 18.93
N GLU A 195 -12.42 18.71 17.65
CA GLU A 195 -13.38 18.98 16.56
C GLU A 195 -14.69 18.21 16.77
N ASN A 196 -14.64 16.95 17.19
CA ASN A 196 -15.82 16.14 17.49
C ASN A 196 -16.61 16.66 18.70
N GLU A 197 -15.94 17.16 19.73
CA GLU A 197 -16.60 17.81 20.86
C GLU A 197 -17.32 19.09 20.44
N GLU A 198 -16.66 19.95 19.63
CA GLU A 198 -17.29 21.16 19.07
C GLU A 198 -18.49 20.80 18.18
N TYR A 199 -18.37 19.78 17.31
CA TYR A 199 -19.47 19.29 16.51
C TYR A 199 -20.60 18.74 17.35
N SER A 200 -20.32 18.08 18.46
CA SER A 200 -21.35 17.57 19.39
C SER A 200 -22.16 18.70 20.00
N ILE A 201 -21.50 19.75 20.46
CA ILE A 201 -22.15 20.95 21.02
C ILE A 201 -23.02 21.65 19.97
N ILE A 202 -22.48 21.87 18.76
CA ILE A 202 -23.23 22.47 17.66
C ILE A 202 -24.47 21.63 17.31
N LYS A 203 -24.30 20.30 17.27
CA LYS A 203 -25.37 19.36 16.98
C LYS A 203 -26.49 19.41 18.05
N GLU A 204 -26.09 19.53 19.30
CA GLU A 204 -27.02 19.67 20.41
C GLU A 204 -27.83 20.99 20.32
N MET A 205 -27.13 22.11 20.09
CA MET A 205 -27.76 23.42 19.89
C MET A 205 -28.71 23.44 18.69
N LEU A 206 -28.33 22.78 17.58
CA LEU A 206 -29.21 22.65 16.41
C LEU A 206 -30.46 21.80 16.69
N ASN A 207 -30.30 20.72 17.45
CA ASN A 207 -31.44 19.88 17.86
C ASN A 207 -32.38 20.63 18.80
N GLU A 208 -31.86 21.40 19.75
CA GLU A 208 -32.65 22.29 20.62
C GLU A 208 -33.41 23.36 19.81
N ALA A 209 -32.81 23.87 18.75
CA ALA A 209 -33.47 24.77 17.79
C ALA A 209 -34.47 24.04 16.87
N GLY A 210 -34.71 22.75 17.10
CA GLY A 210 -35.67 21.93 16.33
C GLY A 210 -35.16 21.56 14.92
N ILE A 211 -33.83 21.59 14.69
CA ILE A 211 -33.19 21.17 13.45
C ILE A 211 -32.68 19.74 13.62
N ASN A 212 -33.27 18.80 12.91
CA ASN A 212 -32.87 17.39 13.01
C ASN A 212 -31.52 17.13 12.33
N THR A 213 -30.50 16.87 13.14
CA THR A 213 -29.12 16.62 12.67
C THR A 213 -28.83 15.13 12.37
N THR A 214 -29.79 14.23 12.56
CA THR A 214 -29.55 12.77 12.37
C THR A 214 -29.66 12.33 10.91
N ARG A 215 -30.21 13.15 10.02
CA ARG A 215 -30.34 12.87 8.59
C ARG A 215 -29.34 13.72 7.81
N ASN A 216 -28.31 13.09 7.24
CA ASN A 216 -27.31 13.78 6.40
C ASN A 216 -27.89 14.38 5.09
N TRP A 217 -29.04 13.88 4.63
CA TRP A 217 -29.76 14.38 3.46
C TRP A 217 -30.83 15.37 3.91
N GLY A 218 -30.66 16.62 3.51
CA GLY A 218 -31.62 17.67 3.80
C GLY A 218 -31.17 18.70 4.84
N LEU A 219 -30.18 18.41 5.68
CA LEU A 219 -29.68 19.30 6.74
C LEU A 219 -29.39 20.73 6.24
N LYS A 220 -28.77 20.84 5.04
CA LYS A 220 -28.46 22.12 4.42
C LYS A 220 -29.71 22.91 4.03
N TYR A 221 -30.77 22.23 3.59
CA TYR A 221 -32.06 22.85 3.23
C TYR A 221 -32.84 23.25 4.47
N ASP A 222 -32.93 22.36 5.46
CA ASP A 222 -33.60 22.65 6.72
C ASP A 222 -32.98 23.82 7.50
N LEU A 223 -31.63 23.89 7.52
CA LEU A 223 -30.89 25.00 8.09
C LEU A 223 -31.18 26.32 7.36
N LYS A 224 -31.16 26.29 6.03
CA LYS A 224 -31.41 27.48 5.22
C LYS A 224 -32.83 28.00 5.40
N GLU A 225 -33.81 27.11 5.35
CA GLU A 225 -35.23 27.44 5.53
C GLU A 225 -35.50 28.03 6.92
N LYS A 226 -34.95 27.43 7.98
CA LYS A 226 -35.14 27.93 9.36
C LYS A 226 -34.41 29.24 9.62
N LEU A 227 -33.22 29.44 9.02
CA LEU A 227 -32.52 30.72 9.08
C LEU A 227 -33.31 31.83 8.34
N GLU A 228 -33.94 31.55 7.23
CA GLU A 228 -34.81 32.47 6.50
C GLU A 228 -36.05 32.83 7.34
N ILE A 229 -36.67 31.85 8.00
CA ILE A 229 -37.79 32.06 8.90
C ILE A 229 -37.40 32.90 10.12
N LEU A 230 -36.20 32.66 10.71
CA LEU A 230 -35.68 33.46 11.81
C LEU A 230 -35.40 34.89 11.37
N LYS A 231 -34.79 35.10 10.20
CA LYS A 231 -34.58 36.44 9.62
C LYS A 231 -35.90 37.18 9.37
N SER A 232 -36.94 36.51 8.89
CA SER A 232 -38.24 37.10 8.62
C SER A 232 -39.03 37.47 9.90
N LYS A 233 -38.72 36.83 11.03
CA LYS A 233 -39.31 37.10 12.34
C LYS A 233 -38.55 38.10 13.19
N MET A 234 -37.37 38.56 12.76
CA MET A 234 -36.61 39.59 13.45
C MET A 234 -37.30 40.94 13.34
N PRO A 235 -37.53 41.65 14.46
CA PRO A 235 -38.03 43.02 14.41
C PRO A 235 -37.06 43.92 13.64
N SER A 236 -37.61 44.84 12.84
CA SER A 236 -36.82 45.80 12.08
C SER A 236 -35.93 46.66 13.04
N GLY A 237 -34.65 46.52 12.93
CA GLY A 237 -33.67 47.18 13.81
C GLY A 237 -32.83 46.23 14.67
N MET A 238 -33.24 44.97 14.84
CA MET A 238 -32.47 43.99 15.62
C MET A 238 -31.18 43.55 14.92
N GLU A 239 -31.16 43.55 13.60
CA GLU A 239 -29.96 43.30 12.76
C GLU A 239 -28.85 44.34 13.07
N LYS A 240 -29.19 45.63 13.14
CA LYS A 240 -28.26 46.70 13.49
C LYS A 240 -27.70 46.57 14.90
N ASN A 241 -28.49 46.07 15.84
CA ASN A 241 -28.03 45.86 17.21
C ASN A 241 -27.09 44.65 17.30
N ILE A 242 -27.34 43.58 16.54
CA ILE A 242 -26.47 42.42 16.46
C ILE A 242 -25.14 42.82 15.80
N ASP A 243 -25.18 43.54 14.70
CA ASP A 243 -23.95 44.03 14.02
C ASP A 243 -23.13 44.93 14.95
N SER A 244 -23.79 45.80 15.70
CA SER A 244 -23.13 46.65 16.71
C SER A 244 -22.47 45.82 17.83
N CYS A 245 -23.12 44.76 18.30
CA CYS A 245 -22.54 43.83 19.27
C CYS A 245 -21.34 43.04 18.71
N ILE A 246 -21.45 42.59 17.46
CA ILE A 246 -20.35 41.91 16.77
C ILE A 246 -19.14 42.82 16.61
N ASP A 247 -19.36 44.10 16.23
CA ASP A 247 -18.29 45.10 16.12
C ASP A 247 -17.64 45.40 17.48
N GLN A 248 -18.40 45.48 18.54
CA GLN A 248 -17.90 45.65 19.89
C GLN A 248 -17.04 44.48 20.35
N LEU A 249 -17.47 43.25 20.11
CA LEU A 249 -16.76 42.01 20.43
C LEU A 249 -15.48 41.87 19.58
N THR A 250 -15.52 42.30 18.33
CA THR A 250 -14.37 42.27 17.43
C THR A 250 -13.32 43.28 17.88
N ARG A 251 -13.72 44.51 18.28
CA ARG A 251 -12.82 45.50 18.85
C ARG A 251 -12.21 45.04 20.17
N PHE A 252 -12.99 44.42 21.03
CA PHE A 252 -12.50 43.85 22.28
C PHE A 252 -11.45 42.75 22.05
N LYS A 253 -11.71 41.86 21.09
CA LYS A 253 -10.77 40.81 20.69
C LYS A 253 -9.44 41.33 20.13
N ASN A 254 -9.48 42.48 19.43
CA ASN A 254 -8.29 43.08 18.82
C ASN A 254 -7.55 44.02 19.78
N SER A 255 -8.04 44.22 21.01
CA SER A 255 -7.39 45.02 22.05
C SER A 255 -6.55 44.19 23.04
N PHE A 256 -6.46 42.90 22.85
CA PHE A 256 -5.58 41.93 23.51
C PHE A 256 -4.60 41.30 22.51
#